data_1f095f7a801e56ca80dd009a33137250
#
_entry.id   1f095f7a801e56ca80dd009a33137250
#
_cell.length_a   1.000
_cell.length_b   1.000
_cell.length_c   1.000
_cell.angle_alpha   90.00
_cell.angle_beta   90.00
_cell.angle_gamma   90.00
#
_symmetry.space_group_name_H-M   'P 1'
#
loop_
_entity.id
_entity.type
_entity.pdbx_description
1 polymer ?
#
loop_
_entity_poly.entity_id
_entity_poly.type
_entity_poly.pdbx_seq_one_letter_code
_entity_poly.pdbx_strand_id
1 'polypeptide(L)'
;MRGLQLITEEQIPLLKEFLTRYPRRNCDFNLTNLLAWGKIYRNQYLLWQDNLVIFNPQYQNVCFPLGDNYTVRDLADLVMLFKQEYPEAELNIIPEEYYAQHPEMDNYFAVREERAWADYIYQIEKLVKLPGKRLAKKKNLISQFMSAYPDYQVLPVTSDKFDVLLRFTYKWKRERSAEGIYLMSEIKAIEN
;
A
#
# COMPACT_ATOMS: atom_id res chain seq x y z
N MET A 1 -15.71 3.20 17.55
CA MET A 1 -15.40 1.85 18.04
C MET A 1 -14.29 1.93 19.10
N ARG A 2 -14.47 1.23 20.26
CA ARG A 2 -13.43 1.22 21.31
C ARG A 2 -12.18 0.47 20.78
N GLY A 3 -10.99 1.05 20.99
CA GLY A 3 -9.71 0.43 20.65
C GLY A 3 -9.10 0.83 19.30
N LEU A 4 -9.84 1.46 18.39
CA LEU A 4 -9.26 2.03 17.17
C LEU A 4 -8.36 3.22 17.50
N GLN A 5 -7.14 3.20 17.01
CA GLN A 5 -6.13 4.23 17.21
C GLN A 5 -5.53 4.66 15.88
N LEU A 6 -5.16 5.94 15.73
CA LEU A 6 -4.46 6.42 14.56
C LEU A 6 -3.07 5.80 14.45
N ILE A 7 -2.67 5.51 13.21
CA ILE A 7 -1.29 5.11 12.92
C ILE A 7 -0.44 6.38 12.86
N THR A 8 0.57 6.45 13.72
CA THR A 8 1.58 7.51 13.77
C THR A 8 2.98 6.88 13.86
N GLU A 9 4.03 7.69 13.91
CA GLU A 9 5.40 7.17 14.09
C GLU A 9 5.59 6.43 15.42
N GLU A 10 4.78 6.71 16.43
CA GLU A 10 4.83 6.01 17.73
C GLU A 10 4.55 4.52 17.60
N GLN A 11 3.77 4.12 16.58
CA GLN A 11 3.42 2.73 16.33
C GLN A 11 4.45 1.98 15.47
N ILE A 12 5.55 2.62 15.06
CA ILE A 12 6.61 1.95 14.25
C ILE A 12 7.09 0.62 14.87
N PRO A 13 7.38 0.53 16.18
CA PRO A 13 7.81 -0.74 16.78
C PRO A 13 6.76 -1.84 16.63
N LEU A 14 5.49 -1.52 16.92
CA LEU A 14 4.35 -2.45 16.79
C LEU A 14 4.18 -2.90 15.34
N LEU A 15 4.14 -1.96 14.40
CA LEU A 15 3.98 -2.26 12.98
C LEU A 15 5.12 -3.15 12.46
N LYS A 16 6.38 -2.84 12.83
CA LYS A 16 7.53 -3.66 12.44
C LYS A 16 7.44 -5.08 12.97
N GLU A 17 7.02 -5.26 14.21
CA GLU A 17 6.84 -6.58 14.84
C GLU A 17 5.87 -7.42 13.99
N PHE A 18 4.66 -6.91 13.75
CA PHE A 18 3.63 -7.65 13.00
C PHE A 18 4.01 -7.87 11.53
N LEU A 19 4.54 -6.85 10.85
CA LEU A 19 4.96 -6.95 9.44
C LEU A 19 6.13 -7.93 9.25
N THR A 20 7.00 -8.07 10.24
CA THR A 20 8.11 -9.03 10.21
C THR A 20 7.62 -10.45 10.49
N ARG A 21 6.74 -10.61 11.46
CA ARG A 21 6.20 -11.90 11.89
C ARG A 21 5.22 -12.49 10.88
N TYR A 22 4.40 -11.62 10.25
CA TYR A 22 3.36 -11.99 9.30
C TYR A 22 3.56 -11.28 7.95
N PRO A 23 4.62 -11.60 7.20
CA PRO A 23 4.97 -10.88 5.98
C PRO A 23 3.89 -11.03 4.91
N ARG A 24 3.56 -9.93 4.25
CA ARG A 24 2.64 -9.85 3.11
C ARG A 24 3.37 -9.32 1.89
N ARG A 25 2.92 -9.70 0.69
CA ARG A 25 3.57 -9.30 -0.57
C ARG A 25 3.01 -8.02 -1.17
N ASN A 26 1.84 -7.58 -0.73
CA ASN A 26 1.21 -6.38 -1.26
C ASN A 26 1.79 -5.10 -0.64
N CYS A 27 1.67 -4.00 -1.36
CA CYS A 27 2.26 -2.71 -0.96
C CYS A 27 1.56 -2.08 0.25
N ASP A 28 0.30 -2.41 0.53
CA ASP A 28 -0.47 -1.87 1.66
C ASP A 28 0.13 -2.26 3.02
N PHE A 29 0.78 -3.43 3.08
CA PHE A 29 1.48 -3.89 4.29
C PHE A 29 2.98 -3.55 4.28
N ASN A 30 3.36 -2.47 3.63
CA ASN A 30 4.70 -1.90 3.73
C ASN A 30 4.71 -0.77 4.75
N LEU A 31 5.71 -0.76 5.66
CA LEU A 31 5.80 0.24 6.73
C LEU A 31 5.83 1.67 6.20
N THR A 32 6.62 1.93 5.16
CA THR A 32 6.70 3.27 4.55
C THR A 32 5.35 3.69 3.99
N ASN A 33 4.63 2.78 3.35
CA ASN A 33 3.29 3.05 2.82
C ASN A 33 2.28 3.35 3.93
N LEU A 34 2.29 2.54 5.00
CA LEU A 34 1.43 2.74 6.17
C LEU A 34 1.66 4.09 6.86
N LEU A 35 2.89 4.59 6.89
CA LEU A 35 3.21 5.90 7.49
C LEU A 35 2.92 7.05 6.52
N ALA A 36 3.41 6.98 5.29
CA ALA A 36 3.30 8.06 4.31
C ALA A 36 1.84 8.31 3.88
N TRP A 37 1.16 7.27 3.41
CA TRP A 37 -0.24 7.36 3.01
C TRP A 37 -1.20 7.27 4.19
N GLY A 38 -0.80 6.59 5.27
CA GLY A 38 -1.61 6.44 6.47
C GLY A 38 -2.01 7.77 7.08
N LYS A 39 -1.13 8.77 7.08
CA LYS A 39 -1.46 10.14 7.52
C LYS A 39 -2.52 10.80 6.63
N ILE A 40 -2.44 10.60 5.32
CA ILE A 40 -3.38 11.19 4.35
C ILE A 40 -4.77 10.60 4.50
N TYR A 41 -4.84 9.28 4.59
CA TYR A 41 -6.09 8.53 4.70
C TYR A 41 -6.58 8.40 6.14
N ARG A 42 -5.78 8.89 7.12
CA ARG A 42 -6.05 8.74 8.56
C ARG A 42 -6.22 7.28 8.96
N ASN A 43 -5.35 6.42 8.42
CA ASN A 43 -5.38 5.00 8.72
C ASN A 43 -5.30 4.76 10.22
N GLN A 44 -6.06 3.80 10.66
CA GLN A 44 -6.18 3.40 12.06
C GLN A 44 -5.75 1.93 12.20
N TYR A 45 -5.47 1.53 13.42
CA TYR A 45 -5.24 0.14 13.74
C TYR A 45 -6.05 -0.29 14.96
N LEU A 46 -6.28 -1.59 15.03
CA LEU A 46 -6.91 -2.26 16.16
C LEU A 46 -6.11 -3.52 16.47
N LEU A 47 -5.77 -3.72 17.75
CA LEU A 47 -5.35 -5.04 18.22
C LEU A 47 -6.60 -5.86 18.54
N TRP A 48 -6.80 -6.93 17.78
CA TRP A 48 -7.98 -7.78 17.85
C TRP A 48 -7.56 -9.24 18.00
N GLN A 49 -7.84 -9.85 19.16
CA GLN A 49 -7.44 -11.23 19.47
C GLN A 49 -5.97 -11.52 19.15
N ASP A 50 -5.08 -10.66 19.61
CA ASP A 50 -3.63 -10.70 19.35
C ASP A 50 -3.23 -10.55 17.86
N ASN A 51 -4.15 -10.14 16.99
CA ASN A 51 -3.87 -9.81 15.59
C ASN A 51 -3.89 -8.29 15.38
N LEU A 52 -3.10 -7.81 14.43
CA LEU A 52 -3.12 -6.41 14.02
C LEU A 52 -4.03 -6.21 12.82
N VAL A 53 -5.08 -5.41 13.00
CA VAL A 53 -6.01 -5.00 11.94
C VAL A 53 -5.72 -3.56 11.55
N ILE A 54 -5.47 -3.31 10.27
CA ILE A 54 -5.37 -1.96 9.71
C ILE A 54 -6.73 -1.58 9.14
N PHE A 55 -7.17 -0.37 9.40
CA PHE A 55 -8.44 0.16 8.92
C PHE A 55 -8.24 1.49 8.20
N ASN A 56 -8.79 1.60 7.00
CA ASN A 56 -8.85 2.84 6.25
C ASN A 56 -10.26 3.44 6.36
N PRO A 57 -10.47 4.50 7.15
CA PRO A 57 -11.80 5.07 7.37
C PRO A 57 -12.35 5.80 6.14
N GLN A 58 -11.50 6.30 5.24
CA GLN A 58 -11.95 7.01 4.04
C GLN A 58 -12.66 6.09 3.05
N TYR A 59 -12.16 4.86 2.90
CA TYR A 59 -12.72 3.85 2.02
C TYR A 59 -13.48 2.76 2.79
N GLN A 60 -13.55 2.86 4.10
CA GLN A 60 -14.14 1.89 5.01
C GLN A 60 -13.55 0.47 4.84
N ASN A 61 -12.26 0.39 4.49
CA ASN A 61 -11.57 -0.86 4.24
C ASN A 61 -10.96 -1.42 5.52
N VAL A 62 -11.39 -2.59 5.93
CA VAL A 62 -10.77 -3.42 6.97
C VAL A 62 -9.76 -4.32 6.29
N CYS A 63 -8.46 -4.04 6.43
CA CYS A 63 -7.43 -4.90 5.86
C CYS A 63 -7.43 -6.27 6.55
N PHE A 64 -7.17 -7.31 5.77
CA PHE A 64 -7.05 -8.67 6.30
C PHE A 64 -6.04 -8.72 7.44
N PRO A 65 -6.36 -9.29 8.62
CA PRO A 65 -5.53 -9.20 9.81
C PRO A 65 -4.10 -9.74 9.61
N LEU A 66 -3.13 -9.08 10.22
CA LEU A 66 -1.78 -9.62 10.41
C LEU A 66 -1.79 -10.46 11.69
N GLY A 67 -1.76 -11.76 11.52
CA GLY A 67 -1.88 -12.76 12.57
C GLY A 67 -2.32 -14.10 12.02
N ASP A 68 -2.62 -15.04 12.91
CA ASP A 68 -2.98 -16.42 12.58
C ASP A 68 -4.05 -17.02 13.51
N ASN A 69 -4.46 -16.29 14.54
CA ASN A 69 -5.39 -16.79 15.55
C ASN A 69 -6.83 -16.29 15.31
N TYR A 70 -7.43 -16.72 14.19
CA TYR A 70 -8.83 -16.42 13.84
C TYR A 70 -9.39 -17.45 12.86
N THR A 71 -10.70 -17.62 12.92
CA THR A 71 -11.48 -18.40 11.96
C THR A 71 -12.16 -17.47 10.93
N VAL A 72 -12.73 -18.03 9.87
CA VAL A 72 -13.55 -17.26 8.89
C VAL A 72 -14.74 -16.58 9.57
N ARG A 73 -15.35 -17.25 10.57
CA ARG A 73 -16.44 -16.66 11.36
C ARG A 73 -15.95 -15.45 12.15
N ASP A 74 -14.78 -15.54 12.78
CA ASP A 74 -14.21 -14.40 13.51
C ASP A 74 -13.96 -13.20 12.59
N LEU A 75 -13.51 -13.44 11.35
CA LEU A 75 -13.39 -12.39 10.34
C LEU A 75 -14.74 -11.74 9.99
N ALA A 76 -15.79 -12.54 9.87
CA ALA A 76 -17.13 -12.01 9.62
C ALA A 76 -17.62 -11.17 10.81
N ASP A 77 -17.45 -11.65 12.04
CA ASP A 77 -17.78 -10.92 13.25
C ASP A 77 -16.98 -9.61 13.39
N LEU A 78 -15.71 -9.64 13.00
CA LEU A 78 -14.86 -8.43 12.93
C LEU A 78 -15.46 -7.40 11.96
N VAL A 79 -15.81 -7.79 10.73
CA VAL A 79 -16.42 -6.88 9.76
C VAL A 79 -17.76 -6.34 10.27
N MET A 80 -18.58 -7.17 10.89
CA MET A 80 -19.84 -6.74 11.49
C MET A 80 -19.63 -5.74 12.63
N LEU A 81 -18.56 -5.88 13.40
CA LEU A 81 -18.17 -4.90 14.42
C LEU A 81 -17.84 -3.53 13.78
N PHE A 82 -17.11 -3.51 12.68
CA PHE A 82 -16.84 -2.27 11.94
C PHE A 82 -18.10 -1.66 11.34
N LYS A 83 -19.01 -2.48 10.82
CA LYS A 83 -20.27 -2.03 10.21
C LYS A 83 -21.20 -1.28 11.16
N GLN A 84 -21.02 -1.40 12.47
CA GLN A 84 -21.81 -0.64 13.45
C GLN A 84 -21.55 0.88 13.35
N GLU A 85 -20.35 1.30 12.96
CA GLU A 85 -19.98 2.71 12.78
C GLU A 85 -19.68 3.08 11.32
N TYR A 86 -19.32 2.10 10.51
CA TYR A 86 -18.93 2.22 9.10
C TYR A 86 -19.77 1.26 8.26
N PRO A 87 -20.99 1.63 7.83
CA PRO A 87 -21.96 0.70 7.21
C PRO A 87 -21.43 -0.03 5.97
N GLU A 88 -20.52 0.62 5.20
CA GLU A 88 -19.92 0.06 3.98
C GLU A 88 -18.60 -0.68 4.26
N ALA A 89 -18.29 -0.99 5.54
CA ALA A 89 -17.03 -1.67 5.86
C ALA A 89 -16.93 -3.03 5.16
N GLU A 90 -15.81 -3.27 4.49
CA GLU A 90 -15.50 -4.49 3.76
C GLU A 90 -14.13 -5.04 4.19
N LEU A 91 -14.00 -6.38 4.23
CA LEU A 91 -12.71 -7.04 4.41
C LEU A 91 -11.93 -6.99 3.09
N ASN A 92 -10.75 -6.42 3.12
CA ASN A 92 -9.92 -6.20 1.93
C ASN A 92 -8.57 -6.90 2.03
N ILE A 93 -7.94 -7.11 0.87
CA ILE A 93 -6.57 -7.63 0.74
C ILE A 93 -6.46 -9.04 1.34
N ILE A 94 -7.46 -9.87 1.06
CA ILE A 94 -7.47 -11.27 1.49
C ILE A 94 -6.40 -12.02 0.68
N PRO A 95 -5.43 -12.70 1.34
CA PRO A 95 -4.43 -13.51 0.62
C PRO A 95 -5.11 -14.61 -0.19
N GLU A 96 -4.67 -14.80 -1.43
CA GLU A 96 -5.19 -15.84 -2.32
C GLU A 96 -5.02 -17.23 -1.70
N GLU A 97 -3.89 -17.46 -1.04
CA GLU A 97 -3.59 -18.72 -0.36
C GLU A 97 -4.56 -18.98 0.80
N TYR A 98 -4.95 -17.94 1.54
CA TYR A 98 -5.94 -18.08 2.62
C TYR A 98 -7.32 -18.42 2.04
N TYR A 99 -7.76 -17.68 1.03
CA TYR A 99 -9.05 -17.94 0.38
C TYR A 99 -9.12 -19.35 -0.22
N ALA A 100 -8.04 -19.81 -0.87
CA ALA A 100 -7.96 -21.16 -1.42
C ALA A 100 -8.03 -22.28 -0.36
N GLN A 101 -7.55 -22.02 0.85
CA GLN A 101 -7.57 -22.95 1.98
C GLN A 101 -8.89 -22.92 2.77
N HIS A 102 -9.69 -21.85 2.61
CA HIS A 102 -10.92 -21.60 3.35
C HIS A 102 -12.12 -21.37 2.43
N PRO A 103 -12.58 -22.39 1.67
CA PRO A 103 -13.71 -22.25 0.75
C PRO A 103 -15.02 -21.88 1.47
N GLU A 104 -15.10 -22.09 2.79
CA GLU A 104 -16.22 -21.66 3.62
C GLU A 104 -16.36 -20.14 3.72
N MET A 105 -15.38 -19.35 3.23
CA MET A 105 -15.50 -17.89 3.15
C MET A 105 -16.73 -17.45 2.34
N ASP A 106 -17.10 -18.19 1.31
CA ASP A 106 -18.28 -17.90 0.48
C ASP A 106 -19.61 -18.01 1.24
N ASN A 107 -19.62 -18.65 2.42
CA ASN A 107 -20.79 -18.68 3.29
C ASN A 107 -20.98 -17.38 4.10
N TYR A 108 -19.92 -16.57 4.23
CA TYR A 108 -19.90 -15.37 5.06
C TYR A 108 -19.70 -14.09 4.24
N PHE A 109 -19.04 -14.17 3.09
CA PHE A 109 -18.63 -13.04 2.28
C PHE A 109 -19.01 -13.23 0.81
N ALA A 110 -19.42 -12.16 0.15
CA ALA A 110 -19.44 -12.07 -1.31
C ALA A 110 -18.04 -11.68 -1.80
N VAL A 111 -17.19 -12.70 -2.04
CA VAL A 111 -15.78 -12.47 -2.43
C VAL A 111 -15.70 -12.00 -3.88
N ARG A 112 -14.89 -10.96 -4.12
CA ARG A 112 -14.63 -10.42 -5.46
C ARG A 112 -13.16 -10.14 -5.66
N GLU A 113 -12.69 -10.32 -6.88
CA GLU A 113 -11.37 -9.88 -7.31
C GLU A 113 -11.49 -8.54 -8.04
N GLU A 114 -10.67 -7.56 -7.63
CA GLU A 114 -10.61 -6.24 -8.27
C GLU A 114 -9.22 -6.01 -8.84
N ARG A 115 -9.06 -6.27 -10.13
CA ARG A 115 -7.78 -6.17 -10.83
C ARG A 115 -7.16 -4.77 -10.80
N ALA A 116 -7.97 -3.73 -10.66
CA ALA A 116 -7.47 -2.36 -10.56
C ALA A 116 -6.58 -2.12 -9.33
N TRP A 117 -6.74 -2.94 -8.30
CA TRP A 117 -5.99 -2.86 -7.04
C TRP A 117 -4.83 -3.86 -6.97
N ALA A 118 -4.57 -4.61 -8.04
CA ALA A 118 -3.49 -5.58 -8.06
C ALA A 118 -2.11 -4.92 -8.15
N ASP A 119 -1.18 -5.36 -7.33
CA ASP A 119 0.21 -4.94 -7.38
C ASP A 119 0.94 -5.49 -8.61
N TYR A 120 1.87 -4.71 -9.14
CA TYR A 120 2.76 -5.14 -10.21
C TYR A 120 4.01 -5.79 -9.64
N ILE A 121 4.14 -7.11 -9.80
CA ILE A 121 5.31 -7.86 -9.35
C ILE A 121 6.21 -8.17 -10.54
N TYR A 122 7.47 -7.72 -10.49
CA TYR A 122 8.46 -7.95 -11.53
C TYR A 122 9.67 -8.70 -10.98
N GLN A 123 10.17 -9.65 -11.78
CA GLN A 123 11.49 -10.22 -11.54
C GLN A 123 12.56 -9.18 -11.85
N ILE A 124 13.51 -8.99 -10.93
CA ILE A 124 14.59 -7.98 -11.06
C ILE A 124 15.36 -8.16 -12.36
N GLU A 125 15.69 -9.40 -12.73
CA GLU A 125 16.43 -9.72 -13.98
C GLU A 125 15.67 -9.25 -15.23
N LYS A 126 14.33 -9.30 -15.21
CA LYS A 126 13.50 -8.80 -16.31
C LYS A 126 13.52 -7.27 -16.38
N LEU A 127 13.54 -6.60 -15.23
CA LEU A 127 13.64 -5.14 -15.19
C LEU A 127 15.03 -4.66 -15.65
N VAL A 128 16.10 -5.35 -15.27
CA VAL A 128 17.47 -5.01 -15.67
C VAL A 128 17.69 -5.24 -17.17
N LYS A 129 17.27 -6.39 -17.70
CA LYS A 129 17.51 -6.78 -19.10
C LYS A 129 16.50 -6.23 -20.08
N LEU A 130 15.29 -5.91 -19.63
CA LEU A 130 14.16 -5.46 -20.44
C LEU A 130 13.96 -6.32 -21.72
N PRO A 131 13.81 -7.65 -21.59
CA PRO A 131 13.75 -8.54 -22.73
C PRO A 131 12.42 -8.49 -23.46
N GLY A 132 12.45 -8.76 -24.77
CA GLY A 132 11.26 -8.96 -25.59
C GLY A 132 10.52 -7.69 -26.00
N LYS A 133 9.55 -7.85 -26.92
CA LYS A 133 8.81 -6.77 -27.57
C LYS A 133 8.03 -5.89 -26.58
N ARG A 134 7.49 -6.48 -25.51
CA ARG A 134 6.67 -5.74 -24.49
C ARG A 134 7.48 -4.67 -23.75
N LEU A 135 8.78 -4.91 -23.53
CA LEU A 135 9.66 -3.99 -22.81
C LEU A 135 10.56 -3.17 -23.75
N ALA A 136 10.53 -3.42 -25.07
CA ALA A 136 11.34 -2.70 -26.05
C ALA A 136 11.17 -1.19 -26.00
N LYS A 137 9.92 -0.71 -25.80
CA LYS A 137 9.62 0.73 -25.66
C LYS A 137 10.32 1.34 -24.43
N LYS A 138 10.35 0.62 -23.31
CA LYS A 138 11.05 1.07 -22.09
C LYS A 138 12.56 1.10 -22.30
N LYS A 139 13.12 0.05 -22.93
CA LYS A 139 14.53 -0.01 -23.29
C LYS A 139 14.94 1.15 -24.21
N ASN A 140 14.11 1.47 -25.22
CA ASN A 140 14.35 2.60 -26.12
C ASN A 140 14.35 3.94 -25.38
N LEU A 141 13.42 4.16 -24.46
CA LEU A 141 13.37 5.40 -23.63
C LEU A 141 14.65 5.54 -22.78
N ILE A 142 15.16 4.45 -22.19
CA ILE A 142 16.40 4.47 -21.44
C ILE A 142 17.57 4.82 -22.37
N SER A 143 17.66 4.23 -23.56
CA SER A 143 18.70 4.53 -24.52
C SER A 143 18.67 5.99 -24.97
N GLN A 144 17.48 6.55 -25.22
CA GLN A 144 17.31 7.97 -25.57
C GLN A 144 17.77 8.88 -24.42
N PHE A 145 17.39 8.54 -23.18
CA PHE A 145 17.84 9.29 -22.00
C PHE A 145 19.36 9.29 -21.87
N MET A 146 19.98 8.11 -21.94
CA MET A 146 21.44 7.97 -21.83
C MET A 146 22.19 8.71 -22.96
N SER A 147 21.62 8.76 -24.17
CA SER A 147 22.20 9.53 -25.28
C SER A 147 22.03 11.03 -25.10
N ALA A 148 20.91 11.49 -24.54
CA ALA A 148 20.65 12.92 -24.31
C ALA A 148 21.42 13.47 -23.09
N TYR A 149 21.72 12.62 -22.11
CA TYR A 149 22.35 12.97 -20.85
C TYR A 149 23.52 12.00 -20.54
N PRO A 150 24.62 12.02 -21.30
CA PRO A 150 25.72 11.04 -21.17
C PRO A 150 26.40 11.10 -19.79
N ASP A 151 26.40 12.28 -19.15
CA ASP A 151 27.05 12.52 -17.86
C ASP A 151 26.08 12.43 -16.67
N TYR A 152 24.91 11.77 -16.84
CA TYR A 152 23.97 11.62 -15.74
C TYR A 152 24.57 10.85 -14.56
N GLN A 153 24.14 11.20 -13.36
CA GLN A 153 24.53 10.52 -12.12
C GLN A 153 23.31 10.00 -11.38
N VAL A 154 23.45 8.81 -10.81
CA VAL A 154 22.46 8.23 -9.89
C VAL A 154 22.98 8.42 -8.47
N LEU A 155 22.30 9.23 -7.70
CA LEU A 155 22.71 9.56 -6.33
C LEU A 155 21.62 9.11 -5.35
N PRO A 156 22.01 8.65 -4.15
CA PRO A 156 21.04 8.38 -3.09
C PRO A 156 20.38 9.69 -2.65
N VAL A 157 19.09 9.62 -2.31
CA VAL A 157 18.39 10.74 -1.68
C VAL A 157 18.76 10.74 -0.20
N THR A 158 19.51 11.74 0.21
CA THR A 158 19.90 11.99 1.60
C THR A 158 19.13 13.22 2.12
N SER A 159 19.10 13.43 3.43
CA SER A 159 18.35 14.53 4.05
C SER A 159 18.69 15.91 3.49
N ASP A 160 19.96 16.14 3.14
CA ASP A 160 20.44 17.40 2.51
C ASP A 160 19.89 17.63 1.09
N LYS A 161 19.38 16.58 0.43
CA LYS A 161 18.81 16.66 -0.93
C LYS A 161 17.27 16.69 -0.94
N PHE A 162 16.64 16.58 0.22
CA PHE A 162 15.20 16.51 0.31
C PHE A 162 14.48 17.72 -0.27
N ASP A 163 15.00 18.93 -0.01
CA ASP A 163 14.45 20.16 -0.59
C ASP A 163 14.53 20.20 -2.12
N VAL A 164 15.59 19.60 -2.69
CA VAL A 164 15.74 19.52 -4.16
C VAL A 164 14.68 18.57 -4.73
N LEU A 165 14.46 17.42 -4.06
CA LEU A 165 13.41 16.46 -4.43
C LEU A 165 12.04 17.11 -4.38
N LEU A 166 11.70 17.80 -3.30
CA LEU A 166 10.41 18.50 -3.17
C LEU A 166 10.22 19.56 -4.25
N ARG A 167 11.20 20.41 -4.49
CA ARG A 167 11.14 21.42 -5.58
C ARG A 167 10.91 20.79 -6.94
N PHE A 168 11.59 19.66 -7.23
CA PHE A 168 11.36 18.90 -8.46
C PHE A 168 9.92 18.39 -8.55
N THR A 169 9.40 17.79 -7.45
CA THR A 169 8.05 17.25 -7.39
C THR A 169 6.99 18.33 -7.60
N TYR A 170 7.16 19.50 -6.98
CA TYR A 170 6.27 20.65 -7.21
C TYR A 170 6.36 21.23 -8.63
N LYS A 171 7.56 21.23 -9.23
CA LYS A 171 7.73 21.62 -10.65
C LYS A 171 6.99 20.64 -11.56
N TRP A 172 7.20 19.35 -11.37
CA TRP A 172 6.51 18.29 -12.12
C TRP A 172 4.99 18.38 -12.01
N LYS A 173 4.46 18.68 -10.82
CA LYS A 173 3.03 18.94 -10.63
C LYS A 173 2.52 20.09 -11.49
N ARG A 174 3.24 21.22 -11.53
CA ARG A 174 2.82 22.38 -12.34
C ARG A 174 2.77 22.06 -13.83
N GLU A 175 3.67 21.24 -14.30
CA GLU A 175 3.74 20.83 -15.71
C GLU A 175 2.60 19.86 -16.10
N ARG A 176 2.02 19.15 -15.11
CA ARG A 176 0.93 18.18 -15.27
C ARG A 176 -0.41 18.64 -14.69
N SER A 177 -0.66 19.91 -14.67
CA SER A 177 -1.80 20.56 -13.97
C SER A 177 -3.20 20.04 -14.31
N ALA A 178 -3.39 19.26 -15.39
CA ALA A 178 -4.68 18.66 -15.76
C ALA A 178 -5.06 17.41 -14.94
N GLU A 179 -4.12 16.77 -14.22
CA GLU A 179 -4.32 15.52 -13.44
C GLU A 179 -4.35 15.78 -11.92
N GLY A 180 -4.61 17.01 -11.50
CA GLY A 180 -4.23 17.65 -10.25
C GLY A 180 -4.65 17.05 -8.90
N ILE A 181 -5.68 16.21 -8.77
CA ILE A 181 -6.21 15.81 -7.44
C ILE A 181 -5.32 14.74 -6.80
N TYR A 182 -4.96 13.71 -7.54
CA TYR A 182 -4.11 12.61 -7.02
C TYR A 182 -2.68 13.08 -6.71
N LEU A 183 -2.15 13.98 -7.52
CA LEU A 183 -0.79 14.47 -7.41
C LEU A 183 -0.51 15.23 -6.09
N MET A 184 -1.53 15.88 -5.51
CA MET A 184 -1.37 16.53 -4.18
C MET A 184 -1.22 15.52 -3.06
N SER A 185 -1.95 14.42 -3.12
CA SER A 185 -1.82 13.34 -2.12
C SER A 185 -0.45 12.66 -2.22
N GLU A 186 0.06 12.44 -3.44
CA GLU A 186 1.41 11.92 -3.67
C GLU A 186 2.49 12.83 -3.09
N ILE A 187 2.40 14.15 -3.31
CA ILE A 187 3.36 15.12 -2.72
C ILE A 187 3.31 15.05 -1.19
N LYS A 188 2.11 15.07 -0.61
CA LYS A 188 1.95 14.94 0.84
C LYS A 188 2.51 13.63 1.39
N ALA A 189 2.38 12.53 0.63
CA ALA A 189 2.96 11.24 1.02
C ALA A 189 4.50 11.27 0.99
N ILE A 190 5.10 12.05 0.09
CA ILE A 190 6.56 12.25 0.04
C ILE A 190 7.04 13.13 1.21
N GLU A 191 6.23 14.13 1.62
CA GLU A 191 6.55 15.03 2.72
C GLU A 191 6.42 14.35 4.10
N ASN A 192 5.58 13.33 4.24
CA ASN A 192 5.36 12.56 5.46
C ASN A 192 6.49 11.57 5.75
#